data_57760d869309794e19eea9799274dd74
#
_entry.id   57760d869309794e19eea9799274dd74
#
_cell.length_a   1.000
_cell.length_b   1.000
_cell.length_c   1.000
_cell.angle_alpha   90.00
_cell.angle_beta   90.00
_cell.angle_gamma   90.00
#
_symmetry.space_group_name_H-M   'P 1'
#
loop_
_entity.id
_entity.type
_entity.pdbx_description
1 polymer ?
#
loop_
_entity_poly.entity_id
_entity_poly.type
_entity_poly.pdbx_seq_one_letter_code
_entity_poly.pdbx_strand_id
1 'polypeptide(L)'
;MGPMPWESATNSLPTLRWAVATGHGRPVLCSERALNMLLPTERGTQAVATTEGSETLDVSVVSRLGLNPGMVVQEFGFDSDVCEALRAGIEAVTGEKLVDEDFGDVTDFAIVWFREGDDDLADLLMDVQSLLDSGGQVLLLTPKAGRAGHVPPHMVQEGSSLGGMHATSTFVVDVEWAATVLVEKGRSK
;
A
#
# COMPACT_ATOMS: atom_id res chain seq x y z
N MET A 1 8.25 -51.76 -31.06
CA MET A 1 7.55 -51.08 -29.97
C MET A 1 7.40 -49.62 -30.41
N GLY A 2 6.16 -49.28 -30.78
CA GLY A 2 5.84 -48.02 -31.47
C GLY A 2 5.71 -46.80 -30.53
N PRO A 3 5.83 -45.59 -31.09
CA PRO A 3 5.67 -44.35 -30.32
C PRO A 3 4.19 -44.00 -30.13
N MET A 4 3.88 -43.44 -28.97
CA MET A 4 2.57 -42.91 -28.63
C MET A 4 2.33 -41.55 -29.31
N PRO A 5 1.15 -41.30 -29.88
CA PRO A 5 0.76 -39.99 -30.42
C PRO A 5 0.09 -39.15 -29.31
N TRP A 6 0.61 -37.93 -29.08
CA TRP A 6 -0.11 -36.87 -28.37
C TRP A 6 -0.80 -35.98 -29.42
N GLU A 7 -2.11 -35.96 -29.37
CA GLU A 7 -2.94 -35.18 -30.27
C GLU A 7 -3.04 -33.72 -29.81
N SER A 8 -2.85 -32.87 -30.78
CA SER A 8 -3.00 -31.42 -30.70
C SER A 8 -4.48 -31.06 -30.49
N ALA A 9 -4.78 -30.40 -29.39
CA ALA A 9 -6.05 -29.69 -29.20
C ALA A 9 -5.89 -28.22 -29.60
N THR A 10 -6.26 -27.92 -30.85
CA THR A 10 -6.47 -26.53 -31.33
C THR A 10 -7.74 -25.98 -30.72
N ASN A 11 -7.60 -25.05 -29.80
CA ASN A 11 -8.74 -24.33 -29.22
C ASN A 11 -8.98 -23.06 -30.02
N SER A 12 -10.03 -23.07 -30.82
CA SER A 12 -10.49 -21.97 -31.67
C SER A 12 -11.14 -20.88 -30.81
N LEU A 13 -10.61 -19.68 -30.88
CA LEU A 13 -11.21 -18.45 -30.31
C LEU A 13 -12.40 -18.02 -31.18
N PRO A 14 -13.55 -17.63 -30.61
CA PRO A 14 -14.64 -17.04 -31.36
C PRO A 14 -14.35 -15.58 -31.72
N THR A 15 -14.36 -15.32 -33.02
CA THR A 15 -14.25 -13.98 -33.61
C THR A 15 -15.54 -13.20 -33.35
N LEU A 16 -15.46 -12.15 -32.54
CA LEU A 16 -16.53 -11.17 -32.38
C LEU A 16 -16.60 -10.26 -33.63
N ARG A 17 -17.63 -10.50 -34.43
CA ARG A 17 -17.96 -9.71 -35.61
C ARG A 17 -18.72 -8.42 -35.17
N TRP A 18 -18.14 -7.26 -35.38
CA TRP A 18 -18.82 -5.97 -35.25
C TRP A 18 -19.69 -5.74 -36.50
N ALA A 19 -21.00 -5.63 -36.30
CA ALA A 19 -21.93 -5.17 -37.32
C ALA A 19 -21.96 -3.66 -37.34
N VAL A 20 -21.51 -3.07 -38.44
CA VAL A 20 -21.69 -1.67 -38.76
C VAL A 20 -23.11 -1.50 -39.32
N ALA A 21 -23.96 -0.76 -38.57
CA ALA A 21 -25.26 -0.30 -39.09
C ALA A 21 -25.13 1.15 -39.57
N THR A 22 -25.07 1.31 -40.86
CA THR A 22 -25.27 2.60 -41.53
C THR A 22 -26.77 2.92 -41.64
N GLY A 23 -27.20 4.01 -41.03
CA GLY A 23 -28.57 4.51 -41.16
C GLY A 23 -28.61 6.05 -41.03
N HIS A 24 -28.85 6.69 -42.16
CA HIS A 24 -29.04 8.14 -42.30
C HIS A 24 -30.34 8.56 -41.64
N GLY A 25 -30.30 9.61 -40.82
CA GLY A 25 -31.48 10.29 -40.32
C GLY A 25 -31.12 11.67 -39.76
N ARG A 26 -31.52 12.74 -40.45
CA ARG A 26 -31.24 14.14 -40.15
C ARG A 26 -32.01 14.64 -38.92
N PRO A 27 -31.54 15.73 -38.26
CA PRO A 27 -32.09 16.22 -37.00
C PRO A 27 -33.36 17.02 -37.20
N VAL A 28 -34.33 16.88 -36.33
CA VAL A 28 -35.48 17.77 -36.23
C VAL A 28 -35.25 18.69 -35.03
N LEU A 29 -35.00 19.93 -35.33
CA LEU A 29 -35.11 21.04 -34.41
C LEU A 29 -36.61 21.23 -34.07
N CYS A 30 -36.92 21.20 -32.80
CA CYS A 30 -38.15 21.81 -32.34
C CYS A 30 -37.82 22.70 -31.14
N SER A 31 -38.05 23.95 -31.42
CA SER A 31 -37.89 25.13 -30.61
C SER A 31 -39.07 25.29 -29.65
N GLU A 32 -38.74 25.94 -28.55
CA GLU A 32 -39.57 26.95 -27.85
C GLU A 32 -40.46 26.51 -26.66
N ARG A 33 -40.03 27.08 -25.57
CA ARG A 33 -40.73 28.13 -24.80
C ARG A 33 -41.83 27.70 -23.83
N ALA A 34 -41.55 28.24 -22.68
CA ALA A 34 -42.50 28.76 -21.66
C ALA A 34 -43.03 27.69 -20.68
N LEU A 35 -42.77 27.74 -19.44
CA LEU A 35 -43.35 28.68 -18.52
C LEU A 35 -42.74 28.48 -17.11
N ASN A 36 -42.22 29.56 -16.67
CA ASN A 36 -41.88 29.84 -15.28
C ASN A 36 -43.14 29.71 -14.43
N MET A 37 -43.13 28.91 -13.36
CA MET A 37 -43.86 29.27 -12.13
C MET A 37 -43.75 28.24 -11.02
N LEU A 38 -43.36 28.76 -9.86
CA LEU A 38 -43.59 28.26 -8.50
C LEU A 38 -42.66 27.16 -7.95
N LEU A 39 -41.75 27.68 -7.11
CA LEU A 39 -41.13 26.99 -5.99
C LEU A 39 -42.20 26.43 -5.02
N PRO A 40 -41.90 25.29 -4.38
CA PRO A 40 -41.59 25.44 -2.96
C PRO A 40 -40.25 24.86 -2.59
N THR A 41 -39.61 25.54 -1.69
CA THR A 41 -38.46 25.20 -0.87
C THR A 41 -38.72 23.90 -0.12
N GLU A 42 -38.20 22.80 -0.65
CA GLU A 42 -38.04 21.60 0.13
C GLU A 42 -36.57 21.51 0.53
N ARG A 43 -36.32 21.68 1.81
CA ARG A 43 -35.09 21.35 2.48
C ARG A 43 -34.82 19.87 2.21
N GLY A 44 -34.04 19.58 1.18
CA GLY A 44 -33.47 18.27 0.98
C GLY A 44 -32.56 17.95 2.14
N THR A 45 -33.02 17.10 3.02
CA THR A 45 -32.21 16.33 3.95
C THR A 45 -31.20 15.58 3.10
N GLN A 46 -29.95 16.05 3.09
CA GLN A 46 -28.85 15.25 2.57
C GLN A 46 -28.81 13.99 3.43
N ALA A 47 -29.22 12.90 2.83
CA ALA A 47 -28.90 11.58 3.34
C ALA A 47 -27.37 11.52 3.42
N VAL A 48 -26.85 11.60 4.64
CA VAL A 48 -25.49 11.22 4.93
C VAL A 48 -25.41 9.75 4.56
N ALA A 49 -24.87 9.47 3.39
CA ALA A 49 -24.43 8.13 3.07
C ALA A 49 -23.35 7.79 4.11
N THR A 50 -23.77 7.00 5.09
CA THR A 50 -22.84 6.31 5.98
C THR A 50 -22.07 5.35 5.09
N THR A 51 -20.97 5.82 4.54
CA THR A 51 -19.96 4.94 3.93
C THR A 51 -19.40 4.17 5.10
N GLU A 52 -19.85 2.95 5.26
CA GLU A 52 -19.20 1.94 6.10
C GLU A 52 -17.73 1.95 5.68
N GLY A 53 -16.86 2.16 6.68
CA GLY A 53 -15.43 2.38 6.49
C GLY A 53 -14.76 1.20 5.80
N SER A 54 -14.68 1.27 4.50
CA SER A 54 -13.55 0.67 3.81
C SER A 54 -12.37 1.59 4.08
N GLU A 55 -11.50 1.20 5.01
CA GLU A 55 -10.21 1.85 5.23
C GLU A 55 -9.37 1.68 3.96
N THR A 56 -9.66 2.52 2.98
CA THR A 56 -8.77 2.68 1.83
C THR A 56 -7.56 3.44 2.34
N LEU A 57 -6.45 2.73 2.51
CA LEU A 57 -5.14 3.38 2.60
C LEU A 57 -5.06 4.43 1.51
N ASP A 58 -4.69 5.62 1.91
CA ASP A 58 -4.37 6.65 0.93
C ASP A 58 -3.21 6.13 0.08
N VAL A 59 -3.47 5.85 -1.21
CA VAL A 59 -2.46 5.38 -2.18
C VAL A 59 -1.22 6.29 -2.16
N SER A 60 -1.37 7.53 -1.67
CA SER A 60 -0.28 8.47 -1.45
C SER A 60 0.75 8.00 -0.41
N VAL A 61 0.37 7.12 0.53
CA VAL A 61 1.30 6.60 1.55
C VAL A 61 2.33 5.70 0.90
N VAL A 62 1.89 4.71 0.13
CA VAL A 62 2.80 3.76 -0.54
C VAL A 62 3.68 4.46 -1.58
N SER A 63 3.15 5.45 -2.29
CA SER A 63 3.94 6.22 -3.28
C SER A 63 5.07 7.05 -2.65
N ARG A 64 5.01 7.36 -1.35
CA ARG A 64 6.09 8.07 -0.61
C ARG A 64 7.25 7.17 -0.21
N LEU A 65 7.07 5.86 -0.25
CA LEU A 65 8.09 4.90 0.16
C LEU A 65 9.20 4.73 -0.88
N GLY A 66 9.01 5.22 -2.09
CA GLY A 66 10.00 5.10 -3.17
C GLY A 66 10.18 3.68 -3.70
N LEU A 67 9.17 2.83 -3.48
CA LEU A 67 9.19 1.43 -3.95
C LEU A 67 9.09 1.35 -5.47
N ASN A 68 9.79 0.39 -6.04
CA ASN A 68 9.79 0.11 -7.47
C ASN A 68 9.37 -1.35 -7.73
N PRO A 69 8.84 -1.65 -8.92
CA PRO A 69 8.56 -3.02 -9.32
C PRO A 69 9.79 -3.92 -9.25
N GLY A 70 9.63 -5.11 -8.69
CA GLY A 70 10.70 -6.09 -8.52
C GLY A 70 11.52 -5.96 -7.23
N MET A 71 11.25 -4.93 -6.39
CA MET A 71 11.89 -4.83 -5.08
C MET A 71 11.42 -5.95 -4.15
N VAL A 72 12.36 -6.56 -3.44
CA VAL A 72 12.09 -7.53 -2.37
C VAL A 72 11.92 -6.78 -1.05
N VAL A 73 10.75 -6.94 -0.44
CA VAL A 73 10.40 -6.27 0.83
C VAL A 73 10.26 -7.32 1.92
N GLN A 74 11.07 -7.20 2.97
CA GLN A 74 11.03 -8.09 4.12
C GLN A 74 10.22 -7.49 5.27
N GLU A 75 9.45 -8.33 5.94
CA GLU A 75 8.53 -7.94 7.01
C GLU A 75 8.96 -8.57 8.34
N PHE A 76 9.05 -7.74 9.39
CA PHE A 76 9.43 -8.12 10.74
C PHE A 76 8.33 -7.76 11.74
N GLY A 77 8.15 -8.58 12.77
CA GLY A 77 7.17 -8.33 13.83
C GLY A 77 5.73 -8.43 13.38
N PHE A 78 5.45 -9.25 12.36
CA PHE A 78 4.09 -9.48 11.88
C PHE A 78 3.20 -10.08 12.97
N ASP A 79 2.00 -9.51 13.17
CA ASP A 79 0.96 -10.03 14.05
C ASP A 79 -0.43 -9.71 13.45
N SER A 80 -1.47 -10.17 14.10
CA SER A 80 -2.87 -10.05 13.67
C SER A 80 -3.41 -8.62 13.65
N ASP A 81 -2.71 -7.65 14.21
CA ASP A 81 -3.08 -6.23 14.30
C ASP A 81 -2.45 -5.34 13.21
N VAL A 82 -1.66 -5.92 12.30
CA VAL A 82 -0.99 -5.18 11.22
C VAL A 82 -1.98 -4.56 10.21
N CYS A 83 -1.56 -3.50 9.53
CA CYS A 83 -2.35 -2.87 8.48
C CYS A 83 -2.27 -3.66 7.16
N GLU A 84 -3.22 -4.58 6.94
CA GLU A 84 -3.26 -5.41 5.73
C GLU A 84 -3.34 -4.59 4.43
N ALA A 85 -3.99 -3.42 4.49
CA ALA A 85 -4.09 -2.55 3.33
C ALA A 85 -2.72 -1.97 2.93
N LEU A 86 -1.82 -1.67 3.90
CA LEU A 86 -0.44 -1.25 3.62
C LEU A 86 0.34 -2.38 2.95
N ARG A 87 0.24 -3.59 3.48
CA ARG A 87 0.88 -4.78 2.92
C ARG A 87 0.45 -5.02 1.48
N ALA A 88 -0.87 -5.07 1.23
CA ALA A 88 -1.42 -5.23 -0.10
C ALA A 88 -1.01 -4.09 -1.07
N GLY A 89 -0.92 -2.85 -0.57
CA GLY A 89 -0.46 -1.71 -1.35
C GLY A 89 1.01 -1.82 -1.77
N ILE A 90 1.87 -2.31 -0.88
CA ILE A 90 3.29 -2.54 -1.16
C ILE A 90 3.45 -3.67 -2.18
N GLU A 91 2.80 -4.82 -1.98
CA GLU A 91 2.80 -5.93 -2.93
C GLU A 91 2.27 -5.52 -4.32
N ALA A 92 1.26 -4.64 -4.37
CA ALA A 92 0.74 -4.15 -5.65
C ALA A 92 1.74 -3.26 -6.41
N VAL A 93 2.59 -2.51 -5.69
CA VAL A 93 3.61 -1.66 -6.31
C VAL A 93 4.84 -2.46 -6.72
N THR A 94 5.33 -3.34 -5.85
CA THR A 94 6.52 -4.16 -6.13
C THR A 94 6.23 -5.28 -7.12
N GLY A 95 4.99 -5.78 -7.15
CA GLY A 95 4.59 -6.96 -7.90
C GLY A 95 5.04 -8.28 -7.25
N GLU A 96 5.70 -8.19 -6.09
CA GLU A 96 6.23 -9.32 -5.33
C GLU A 96 5.51 -9.44 -3.99
N LYS A 97 5.50 -10.64 -3.42
CA LYS A 97 4.99 -10.90 -2.08
C LYS A 97 6.00 -10.42 -1.03
N LEU A 98 5.48 -9.95 0.10
CA LEU A 98 6.32 -9.71 1.27
C LEU A 98 6.96 -11.03 1.71
N VAL A 99 8.26 -10.97 2.03
CA VAL A 99 8.97 -12.11 2.62
C VAL A 99 9.04 -11.93 4.12
N ASP A 100 9.03 -13.03 4.85
CA ASP A 100 9.05 -13.04 6.31
C ASP A 100 10.47 -12.84 6.87
N GLU A 101 10.57 -12.80 8.20
CA GLU A 101 11.83 -12.63 8.93
C GLU A 101 12.82 -13.80 8.78
N ASP A 102 12.35 -14.99 8.37
CA ASP A 102 13.20 -16.15 8.10
C ASP A 102 13.88 -16.08 6.69
N PHE A 103 13.57 -15.07 5.91
CA PHE A 103 14.18 -14.89 4.59
C PHE A 103 15.67 -14.54 4.73
N GLY A 104 16.53 -15.41 4.21
CA GLY A 104 17.98 -15.38 4.44
C GLY A 104 18.80 -14.69 3.33
N ASP A 105 18.20 -13.95 2.43
CA ASP A 105 18.89 -13.24 1.35
C ASP A 105 18.77 -11.72 1.55
N VAL A 106 19.53 -10.95 0.77
CA VAL A 106 19.52 -9.48 0.82
C VAL A 106 18.20 -8.93 0.29
N THR A 107 17.66 -7.92 0.95
CA THR A 107 16.39 -7.27 0.62
C THR A 107 16.59 -5.79 0.31
N ASP A 108 15.69 -5.21 -0.49
CA ASP A 108 15.77 -3.81 -0.92
C ASP A 108 15.13 -2.86 0.10
N PHE A 109 14.15 -3.38 0.84
CA PHE A 109 13.33 -2.60 1.76
C PHE A 109 12.84 -3.48 2.91
N ALA A 110 12.74 -2.92 4.12
CA ALA A 110 12.20 -3.64 5.28
C ALA A 110 10.98 -2.90 5.88
N ILE A 111 10.01 -3.68 6.34
CA ILE A 111 8.89 -3.23 7.15
C ILE A 111 9.08 -3.81 8.53
N VAL A 112 9.01 -2.97 9.55
CA VAL A 112 9.15 -3.36 10.95
C VAL A 112 7.93 -2.91 11.74
N TRP A 113 7.15 -3.84 12.23
CA TRP A 113 6.02 -3.61 13.14
C TRP A 113 6.54 -3.69 14.58
N PHE A 114 6.69 -2.53 15.23
CA PHE A 114 7.29 -2.44 16.56
C PHE A 114 6.31 -1.88 17.57
N ARG A 115 6.19 -2.55 18.71
CA ARG A 115 5.26 -2.21 19.79
C ARG A 115 6.04 -2.02 21.11
N GLU A 116 5.49 -1.25 22.03
CA GLU A 116 6.02 -1.17 23.39
C GLU A 116 5.93 -2.56 24.07
N GLY A 117 7.04 -3.05 24.53
CA GLY A 117 7.18 -4.39 25.13
C GLY A 117 7.78 -5.43 24.21
N ASP A 118 8.01 -5.10 22.94
CA ASP A 118 8.89 -5.89 22.08
C ASP A 118 10.35 -5.76 22.56
N ASP A 119 11.24 -6.51 21.91
CA ASP A 119 12.67 -6.49 22.19
C ASP A 119 13.28 -5.10 21.96
N ASP A 120 14.60 -4.97 22.17
CA ASP A 120 15.27 -3.66 21.98
C ASP A 120 15.22 -3.20 20.51
N LEU A 121 14.67 -2.01 20.28
CA LEU A 121 14.53 -1.45 18.94
C LEU A 121 15.88 -1.24 18.24
N ALA A 122 16.94 -0.90 18.99
CA ALA A 122 18.24 -0.65 18.39
C ALA A 122 18.86 -1.96 17.89
N ASP A 123 18.75 -3.04 18.67
CA ASP A 123 19.23 -4.36 18.30
C ASP A 123 18.47 -4.88 17.08
N LEU A 124 17.13 -4.79 17.09
CA LEU A 124 16.29 -5.15 15.95
C LEU A 124 16.68 -4.40 14.67
N LEU A 125 16.89 -3.08 14.77
CA LEU A 125 17.27 -2.27 13.59
C LEU A 125 18.69 -2.59 13.08
N MET A 126 19.62 -2.99 13.96
CA MET A 126 20.95 -3.48 13.53
C MET A 126 20.84 -4.79 12.77
N ASP A 127 20.02 -5.72 13.24
CA ASP A 127 19.78 -6.99 12.56
C ASP A 127 19.13 -6.77 11.20
N VAL A 128 18.06 -6.00 11.13
CA VAL A 128 17.39 -5.63 9.89
C VAL A 128 18.35 -4.96 8.90
N GLN A 129 19.17 -4.02 9.37
CA GLN A 129 20.13 -3.31 8.52
C GLN A 129 21.17 -4.27 7.91
N SER A 130 21.52 -5.34 8.61
CA SER A 130 22.46 -6.35 8.10
C SER A 130 21.94 -7.14 6.90
N LEU A 131 20.61 -7.18 6.73
CA LEU A 131 19.90 -7.87 5.64
C LEU A 131 19.55 -6.94 4.47
N LEU A 132 19.66 -5.61 4.67
CA LEU A 132 19.36 -4.64 3.63
C LEU A 132 20.51 -4.44 2.65
N ASP A 133 20.15 -4.24 1.37
CA ASP A 133 21.12 -3.79 0.37
C ASP A 133 21.60 -2.36 0.68
N SER A 134 22.74 -1.98 0.08
CA SER A 134 23.32 -0.64 0.25
C SER A 134 22.35 0.46 -0.16
N GLY A 135 21.90 1.25 0.82
CA GLY A 135 20.92 2.31 0.63
C GLY A 135 19.47 1.86 0.80
N GLY A 136 19.23 0.63 1.23
CA GLY A 136 17.92 0.15 1.62
C GLY A 136 17.31 0.99 2.75
N GLN A 137 16.01 1.01 2.83
CA GLN A 137 15.25 1.80 3.80
C GLN A 137 14.42 0.89 4.69
N VAL A 138 14.16 1.35 5.90
CA VAL A 138 13.26 0.70 6.85
C VAL A 138 12.02 1.55 7.06
N LEU A 139 10.85 0.95 6.91
CA LEU A 139 9.58 1.52 7.35
C LEU A 139 9.28 1.00 8.75
N LEU A 140 9.57 1.80 9.76
CA LEU A 140 9.22 1.49 11.12
C LEU A 140 7.78 1.90 11.39
N LEU A 141 6.94 0.95 11.75
CA LEU A 141 5.54 1.14 12.11
C LEU A 141 5.37 0.99 13.62
N THR A 142 4.74 1.98 14.23
CA THR A 142 4.45 1.97 15.66
C THR A 142 2.99 2.32 15.89
N PRO A 143 2.33 1.74 16.91
CA PRO A 143 0.98 2.13 17.28
C PRO A 143 0.91 3.60 17.67
N LYS A 144 -0.14 4.29 17.24
CA LYS A 144 -0.36 5.71 17.52
C LYS A 144 -0.61 5.97 19.01
N ALA A 145 -0.41 7.22 19.41
CA ALA A 145 -0.69 7.65 20.79
C ALA A 145 -2.14 7.29 21.20
N GLY A 146 -2.25 6.67 22.36
CA GLY A 146 -3.53 6.18 22.91
C GLY A 146 -3.95 4.79 22.43
N ARG A 147 -3.12 4.11 21.61
CA ARG A 147 -3.30 2.72 21.23
C ARG A 147 -2.46 1.80 22.11
N ALA A 148 -2.86 0.53 22.21
CA ALA A 148 -2.06 -0.46 22.91
C ALA A 148 -0.70 -0.62 22.21
N GLY A 149 0.37 -0.82 22.98
CA GLY A 149 1.71 -0.97 22.43
C GLY A 149 2.30 0.35 21.86
N HIS A 150 1.72 1.52 22.20
CA HIS A 150 2.24 2.80 21.74
C HIS A 150 3.67 3.04 22.19
N VAL A 151 4.55 3.30 21.24
CA VAL A 151 5.95 3.63 21.47
C VAL A 151 6.13 5.16 21.49
N PRO A 152 6.66 5.74 22.58
CA PRO A 152 6.92 7.17 22.64
C PRO A 152 7.93 7.62 21.58
N PRO A 153 7.73 8.78 20.93
CA PRO A 153 8.60 9.26 19.84
C PRO A 153 10.09 9.37 20.22
N HIS A 154 10.41 9.67 21.49
CA HIS A 154 11.79 9.73 21.93
C HIS A 154 12.47 8.35 21.92
N MET A 155 11.74 7.27 22.25
CA MET A 155 12.26 5.91 22.18
C MET A 155 12.53 5.48 20.73
N VAL A 156 11.63 5.85 19.81
CA VAL A 156 11.85 5.64 18.37
C VAL A 156 13.10 6.37 17.90
N GLN A 157 13.27 7.62 18.31
CA GLN A 157 14.45 8.42 17.94
C GLN A 157 15.74 7.87 18.53
N GLU A 158 15.73 7.47 19.80
CA GLU A 158 16.88 6.92 20.49
C GLU A 158 17.26 5.55 19.90
N GLY A 159 16.32 4.62 19.80
CA GLY A 159 16.55 3.29 19.22
C GLY A 159 17.05 3.35 17.78
N SER A 160 16.42 4.19 16.95
CA SER A 160 16.90 4.39 15.57
C SER A 160 18.31 4.95 15.51
N SER A 161 18.64 5.92 16.40
CA SER A 161 19.97 6.52 16.45
C SER A 161 21.04 5.54 16.90
N LEU A 162 20.74 4.70 17.91
CA LEU A 162 21.62 3.64 18.41
C LEU A 162 21.78 2.53 17.37
N GLY A 163 20.69 2.14 16.68
CA GLY A 163 20.71 1.19 15.57
C GLY A 163 21.37 1.72 14.29
N GLY A 164 22.03 2.90 14.33
CA GLY A 164 22.78 3.42 13.17
C GLY A 164 21.92 4.06 12.09
N MET A 165 20.63 4.28 12.34
CA MET A 165 19.69 4.85 11.39
C MET A 165 19.22 6.25 11.79
N HIS A 166 18.60 6.98 10.87
CA HIS A 166 17.94 8.24 11.17
C HIS A 166 16.60 8.37 10.44
N ALA A 167 15.64 9.01 11.09
CA ALA A 167 14.34 9.28 10.54
C ALA A 167 14.39 10.38 9.47
N THR A 168 13.80 10.12 8.32
CA THR A 168 13.69 11.09 7.21
C THR A 168 12.29 11.65 7.09
N SER A 169 11.27 10.85 7.36
CA SER A 169 9.87 11.27 7.32
C SER A 169 9.03 10.43 8.26
N THR A 170 7.95 11.06 8.77
CA THR A 170 6.95 10.38 9.60
C THR A 170 5.56 10.73 9.07
N PHE A 171 4.66 9.77 9.00
CA PHE A 171 3.29 9.97 8.53
C PHE A 171 2.33 8.97 9.18
N VAL A 172 1.04 9.29 9.09
CA VAL A 172 -0.02 8.39 9.56
C VAL A 172 -0.33 7.39 8.46
N VAL A 173 -0.41 6.12 8.81
CA VAL A 173 -0.78 5.04 7.89
C VAL A 173 -2.29 4.86 7.90
N ASP A 174 -2.85 4.60 9.08
CA ASP A 174 -4.27 4.40 9.30
C ASP A 174 -4.70 4.92 10.69
N VAL A 175 -5.81 4.40 11.24
CA VAL A 175 -6.32 4.82 12.56
C VAL A 175 -5.48 4.26 13.70
N GLU A 176 -4.76 3.15 13.50
CA GLU A 176 -3.96 2.46 14.52
C GLU A 176 -2.47 2.80 14.41
N TRP A 177 -1.93 2.90 13.19
CA TRP A 177 -0.51 2.90 12.91
C TRP A 177 0.02 4.23 12.39
N ALA A 178 1.22 4.57 12.86
CA ALA A 178 2.06 5.62 12.32
C ALA A 178 3.36 5.01 11.80
N ALA A 179 3.88 5.53 10.70
CA ALA A 179 5.10 5.06 10.07
C ALA A 179 6.20 6.12 10.16
N THR A 180 7.42 5.65 10.36
CA THR A 180 8.65 6.45 10.27
C THR A 180 9.59 5.79 9.29
N VAL A 181 9.98 6.51 8.24
CA VAL A 181 10.99 6.05 7.28
C VAL A 181 12.36 6.29 7.85
N LEU A 182 13.13 5.24 7.98
CA LEU A 182 14.50 5.24 8.47
C LEU A 182 15.46 4.93 7.33
N VAL A 183 16.59 5.62 7.33
CA VAL A 183 17.70 5.35 6.40
C VAL A 183 19.01 5.25 7.20
N GLU A 184 19.97 4.51 6.65
CA GLU A 184 21.29 4.36 7.25
C GLU A 184 21.96 5.74 7.39
N LYS A 185 22.60 5.99 8.53
CA LYS A 185 23.47 7.17 8.70
C LYS A 185 24.64 7.03 7.75
N GLY A 186 24.67 7.86 6.69
CA GLY A 186 25.78 7.86 5.75
C GLY A 186 27.11 7.94 6.47
N ARG A 187 28.01 7.00 6.22
CA ARG A 187 29.40 7.11 6.66
C ARG A 187 29.96 8.38 6.04
N SER A 188 30.15 9.42 6.84
CA SER A 188 31.02 10.53 6.46
C SER A 188 32.40 9.97 6.14
N LYS A 189 32.77 10.03 4.86
CA LYS A 189 34.16 9.81 4.44
C LYS A 189 35.03 10.96 4.91
#